data_f70f8e51bc9bf6c840e9719030c8ee9e
#
_entry.id   f70f8e51bc9bf6c840e9719030c8ee9e
#
_cell.length_a   1.000
_cell.length_b   1.000
_cell.length_c   1.000
_cell.angle_alpha   90.00
_cell.angle_beta   90.00
_cell.angle_gamma   90.00
#
_symmetry.space_group_name_H-M   'P 1'
#
loop_
_entity.id
_entity.type
_entity.pdbx_description
1 polymer ?
#
loop_
_entity_poly.entity_id
_entity_poly.type
_entity_poly.pdbx_seq_one_letter_code
_entity_poly.pdbx_strand_id
1 'polypeptide(L)'
;TPEEHNVLNQTVENAEQYGTPVDDCLRAGEVSIHSDLLLHGSNANDSERRRCGLTLRYAPAYVHAAQGWNAKGVLLSGRDPDAHWGNPPRPAQD
;
A
#
# COMPACT_ATOMS: atom_id res chain seq x y z
N THR A 1 -14.74 4.76 8.76
CA THR A 1 -15.25 6.12 8.56
C THR A 1 -14.28 6.94 7.73
N PRO A 2 -14.77 7.88 6.90
CA PRO A 2 -13.92 8.80 6.16
C PRO A 2 -13.27 9.81 7.10
N GLU A 3 -11.99 10.09 6.88
CA GLU A 3 -11.24 11.13 7.59
C GLU A 3 -10.56 12.06 6.58
N GLU A 4 -10.62 13.36 6.83
CA GLU A 4 -10.15 14.38 5.89
C GLU A 4 -8.65 14.29 5.56
N HIS A 5 -7.86 13.76 6.49
CA HIS A 5 -6.40 13.65 6.33
C HIS A 5 -5.93 12.23 6.01
N ASN A 6 -6.84 11.29 5.83
CA ASN A 6 -6.50 9.91 5.49
C ASN A 6 -6.37 9.76 3.97
N VAL A 7 -5.22 9.37 3.49
CA VAL A 7 -4.93 9.21 2.05
C VAL A 7 -5.90 8.23 1.37
N LEU A 8 -6.31 7.18 2.06
CA LEU A 8 -7.25 6.20 1.55
C LEU A 8 -8.70 6.50 1.92
N ASN A 9 -8.92 7.54 2.72
CA ASN A 9 -10.23 7.93 3.22
C ASN A 9 -10.99 6.75 3.87
N GLN A 10 -10.27 5.88 4.55
CA GLN A 10 -10.79 4.69 5.21
C GLN A 10 -10.20 4.55 6.59
N THR A 11 -11.03 4.18 7.56
CA THR A 11 -10.60 3.85 8.90
C THR A 11 -11.49 2.75 9.48
N VAL A 12 -10.97 2.02 10.45
CA VAL A 12 -11.69 0.99 11.19
C VAL A 12 -11.81 1.44 12.63
N GLU A 13 -13.05 1.65 13.06
CA GLU A 13 -13.35 2.00 14.43
C GLU A 13 -13.20 0.79 15.36
N ASN A 14 -12.71 1.05 16.58
CA ASN A 14 -12.54 0.02 17.61
C ASN A 14 -11.76 -1.21 17.10
N ALA A 15 -10.62 -0.96 16.46
CA ALA A 15 -9.80 -2.02 15.85
C ALA A 15 -9.42 -3.12 16.84
N GLU A 16 -9.33 -2.80 18.13
CA GLU A 16 -8.97 -3.72 19.23
C GLU A 16 -9.95 -4.89 19.37
N GLN A 17 -11.20 -4.74 18.94
CA GLN A 17 -12.17 -5.84 18.96
C GLN A 17 -11.81 -6.99 18.02
N TYR A 18 -10.95 -6.75 17.02
CA TYR A 18 -10.54 -7.75 16.03
C TYR A 18 -9.29 -8.53 16.40
N GLY A 19 -8.64 -8.18 17.50
CA GLY A 19 -7.47 -8.89 17.99
C GLY A 19 -6.50 -8.01 18.74
N THR A 20 -5.43 -8.64 19.22
CA THR A 20 -4.33 -7.95 19.89
C THR A 20 -3.36 -7.39 18.83
N PRO A 21 -3.02 -6.09 18.91
CA PRO A 21 -2.04 -5.52 18.00
C PRO A 21 -0.66 -6.19 18.12
N VAL A 22 0.00 -6.37 17.00
CA VAL A 22 1.39 -6.84 16.93
C VAL A 22 2.23 -5.74 16.30
N ASP A 23 3.27 -5.32 16.99
CA ASP A 23 4.19 -4.32 16.48
C ASP A 23 5.09 -4.90 15.39
N ASP A 24 5.03 -4.30 14.21
CA ASP A 24 5.86 -4.66 13.06
C ASP A 24 7.11 -3.76 13.04
N CYS A 25 8.01 -4.00 13.99
CA CYS A 25 9.23 -3.23 14.13
C CYS A 25 10.32 -3.75 13.21
N LEU A 26 10.78 -2.90 12.29
CA LEU A 26 11.79 -3.24 11.29
C LEU A 26 13.07 -2.42 11.49
N ARG A 27 14.20 -3.07 11.27
CA ARG A 27 15.50 -2.40 11.15
C ARG A 27 15.72 -1.94 9.72
N ALA A 28 16.67 -1.07 9.51
CA ALA A 28 17.07 -0.66 8.17
C ALA A 28 17.44 -1.89 7.32
N GLY A 29 16.89 -1.96 6.11
CA GLY A 29 17.10 -3.07 5.19
C GLY A 29 16.13 -4.24 5.36
N GLU A 30 15.31 -4.23 6.39
CA GLU A 30 14.26 -5.24 6.57
C GLU A 30 12.97 -4.83 5.87
N VAL A 31 12.15 -5.81 5.54
CA VAL A 31 10.87 -5.62 4.85
C VAL A 31 9.79 -6.47 5.47
N SER A 32 8.57 -5.95 5.48
CA SER A 32 7.36 -6.67 5.85
C SER A 32 6.46 -6.82 4.63
N ILE A 33 5.84 -7.97 4.48
CA ILE A 33 4.89 -8.27 3.40
C ILE A 33 3.59 -8.73 4.03
N HIS A 34 2.51 -8.06 3.66
CA HIS A 34 1.18 -8.43 4.13
C HIS A 34 0.11 -8.16 3.07
N SER A 35 -1.04 -8.79 3.24
CA SER A 35 -2.22 -8.50 2.43
C SER A 35 -2.79 -7.12 2.75
N ASP A 36 -3.34 -6.44 1.76
CA ASP A 36 -4.10 -5.20 1.97
C ASP A 36 -5.36 -5.41 2.82
N LEU A 37 -5.83 -6.64 2.94
CA LEU A 37 -6.97 -6.99 3.79
C LEU A 37 -6.59 -7.14 5.27
N LEU A 38 -5.30 -7.19 5.58
CA LEU A 38 -4.84 -7.21 6.96
C LEU A 38 -5.11 -5.85 7.62
N LEU A 39 -5.80 -5.91 8.75
CA LEU A 39 -6.02 -4.71 9.54
C LEU A 39 -4.67 -4.20 10.06
N HIS A 40 -4.31 -3.00 9.66
CA HIS A 40 -3.02 -2.41 10.00
C HIS A 40 -3.12 -0.90 10.15
N GLY A 41 -2.14 -0.33 10.80
CA GLY A 41 -2.09 1.10 11.01
C GLY A 41 -0.79 1.51 11.69
N SER A 42 -0.66 2.78 11.97
CA SER A 42 0.46 3.32 12.73
C SER A 42 0.00 4.49 13.58
N ASN A 43 0.65 4.65 14.72
CA ASN A 43 0.50 5.85 15.53
C ASN A 43 1.21 7.04 14.89
N ALA A 44 0.86 8.24 15.33
CA ALA A 44 1.59 9.43 14.94
C ALA A 44 3.06 9.35 15.35
N ASN A 45 3.93 9.93 14.55
CA ASN A 45 5.33 10.09 14.93
C ASN A 45 5.47 11.32 15.82
N ASP A 46 5.61 11.10 17.10
CA ASP A 46 5.80 12.13 18.11
C ASP A 46 7.28 12.38 18.46
N SER A 47 8.19 11.75 17.74
CA SER A 47 9.63 11.94 17.87
C SER A 47 10.15 13.06 16.96
N GLU A 48 11.34 13.57 17.24
CA GLU A 48 12.03 14.51 16.36
C GLU A 48 12.71 13.86 15.16
N ARG A 49 12.67 12.53 15.07
CA ARG A 49 13.30 11.80 13.97
C ARG A 49 12.32 11.61 12.81
N ARG A 50 12.81 11.82 11.60
CA ARG A 50 12.04 11.50 10.40
C ARG A 50 11.81 9.98 10.29
N ARG A 51 10.57 9.60 10.08
CA ARG A 51 10.22 8.23 9.71
C ARG A 51 9.98 8.21 8.20
N CYS A 52 10.73 7.37 7.50
CA CYS A 52 10.60 7.21 6.06
C CYS A 52 10.48 5.72 5.73
N GLY A 53 9.46 5.36 4.98
CA GLY A 53 9.24 3.99 4.54
C GLY A 53 8.84 3.96 3.06
N LEU A 54 9.33 2.97 2.34
CA LEU A 54 8.93 2.69 0.97
C LEU A 54 7.82 1.65 0.99
N THR A 55 6.67 1.99 0.45
CA THR A 55 5.56 1.07 0.28
C THR A 55 5.42 0.68 -1.18
N LEU A 56 5.45 -0.61 -1.45
CA LEU A 56 5.24 -1.18 -2.77
C LEU A 56 3.98 -2.05 -2.75
N ARG A 57 3.22 -2.00 -3.82
CA ARG A 57 1.99 -2.78 -3.96
C ARG A 57 2.08 -3.67 -5.18
N TYR A 58 1.70 -4.92 -5.01
CA TYR A 58 1.68 -5.92 -6.07
C TYR A 58 0.29 -6.55 -6.14
N ALA A 59 -0.15 -6.85 -7.36
CA ALA A 59 -1.40 -7.56 -7.60
C ALA A 59 -1.21 -8.53 -8.77
N PRO A 60 -1.98 -9.62 -8.83
CA PRO A 60 -2.01 -10.45 -10.02
C PRO A 60 -2.46 -9.66 -11.25
N ALA A 61 -1.90 -9.99 -12.41
CA ALA A 61 -2.19 -9.25 -13.64
C ALA A 61 -3.68 -9.26 -14.04
N TYR A 62 -4.44 -10.28 -13.63
CA TYR A 62 -5.87 -10.37 -13.89
C TYR A 62 -6.74 -9.46 -13.01
N VAL A 63 -6.18 -8.85 -11.97
CA VAL A 63 -6.93 -7.94 -11.10
C VAL A 63 -7.14 -6.62 -11.81
N HIS A 64 -8.38 -6.13 -11.77
CA HIS A 64 -8.75 -4.82 -12.29
C HIS A 64 -8.79 -3.81 -11.14
N ALA A 65 -7.98 -2.77 -11.24
CA ALA A 65 -7.95 -1.71 -10.26
C ALA A 65 -9.05 -0.68 -10.54
N ALA A 66 -9.69 -0.19 -9.49
CA ALA A 66 -10.68 0.88 -9.57
C ALA A 66 -10.04 2.27 -9.44
N GLN A 67 -10.85 3.31 -9.64
CA GLN A 67 -10.48 4.70 -9.38
C GLN A 67 -9.22 5.18 -10.13
N GLY A 68 -8.98 4.63 -11.32
CA GLY A 68 -7.86 5.05 -12.16
C GLY A 68 -6.49 4.45 -11.79
N TRP A 69 -6.42 3.60 -10.79
CA TRP A 69 -5.17 2.96 -10.40
C TRP A 69 -4.59 2.03 -11.46
N ASN A 70 -5.46 1.47 -12.31
CA ASN A 70 -5.02 0.64 -13.43
C ASN A 70 -4.08 1.38 -14.39
N ALA A 71 -4.24 2.69 -14.56
CA ALA A 71 -3.37 3.49 -15.43
C ALA A 71 -1.91 3.58 -14.92
N LYS A 72 -1.70 3.35 -13.62
CA LYS A 72 -0.40 3.45 -12.96
C LYS A 72 0.32 2.11 -12.82
N GLY A 73 -0.37 1.01 -13.07
CA GLY A 73 0.19 -0.32 -12.92
C GLY A 73 1.19 -0.68 -14.00
N VAL A 74 2.27 -1.33 -13.61
CA VAL A 74 3.33 -1.81 -14.50
C VAL A 74 3.38 -3.33 -14.45
N LEU A 75 3.29 -3.98 -15.59
CA LEU A 75 3.42 -5.43 -15.68
C LEU A 75 4.87 -5.83 -15.46
N LEU A 76 5.12 -6.56 -14.36
CA LEU A 76 6.46 -7.04 -14.01
C LEU A 76 6.73 -8.44 -14.52
N SER A 77 5.71 -9.29 -14.59
CA SER A 77 5.82 -10.68 -14.97
C SER A 77 4.48 -11.19 -15.51
N GLY A 78 4.53 -12.18 -16.37
CA GLY A 78 3.32 -12.79 -16.92
C GLY A 78 2.73 -11.98 -18.07
N ARG A 79 1.40 -12.09 -18.20
CA ARG A 79 0.65 -11.47 -19.30
C ARG A 79 -0.56 -10.70 -18.76
N ASP A 80 -0.89 -9.65 -19.48
CA ASP A 80 -2.12 -8.88 -19.32
C ASP A 80 -2.94 -8.99 -20.62
N PRO A 81 -3.68 -10.10 -20.82
CA PRO A 81 -4.38 -10.35 -22.07
C PRO A 81 -5.48 -9.32 -22.37
N ASP A 82 -6.08 -8.74 -21.34
CA ASP A 82 -7.10 -7.71 -21.50
C ASP A 82 -6.50 -6.30 -21.68
N ALA A 83 -5.19 -6.17 -21.58
CA ALA A 83 -4.48 -4.91 -21.70
C ALA A 83 -5.07 -3.77 -20.86
N HIS A 84 -5.51 -4.09 -19.65
CA HIS A 84 -6.16 -3.12 -18.74
C HIS A 84 -5.19 -2.33 -17.88
N TRP A 85 -3.91 -2.75 -17.79
CA TRP A 85 -2.89 -2.03 -17.07
C TRP A 85 -2.21 -0.99 -17.97
N GLY A 86 -1.98 0.20 -17.41
CA GLY A 86 -1.45 1.32 -18.18
C GLY A 86 0.00 1.18 -18.62
N ASN A 87 0.81 0.40 -17.91
CA ASN A 87 2.23 0.22 -18.19
C ASN A 87 2.97 1.54 -18.50
N PRO A 88 2.87 2.57 -17.62
CA PRO A 88 3.56 3.82 -17.91
C PRO A 88 5.07 3.58 -18.04
N PRO A 89 5.75 4.34 -18.91
CA PRO A 89 7.18 4.18 -19.10
C PRO A 89 7.93 4.57 -17.82
N ARG A 90 9.13 4.02 -17.67
CA ARG A 90 10.04 4.43 -16.60
C ARG A 90 10.32 5.93 -16.73
N PRO A 91 10.33 6.70 -15.63
CA PRO A 91 10.74 8.10 -15.68
C PRO A 91 12.11 8.29 -16.33
N ALA A 92 12.24 9.32 -17.16
CA ALA A 92 13.47 9.59 -17.88
C ALA A 92 14.58 10.19 -16.99
N GLN A 93 14.18 10.73 -15.85
CA GLN A 93 15.11 11.32 -14.87
C GLN A 93 14.80 10.74 -13.49
N ASP A 94 15.82 10.46 -12.76
CA ASP A 94 15.75 9.97 -11.39
C ASP A 94 15.54 11.13 -10.41
#